data_8335cdf9f42025c3388a908a116a6fdc
#
_entry.id   8335cdf9f42025c3388a908a116a6fdc
#
_cell.length_a   1.000
_cell.length_b   1.000
_cell.length_c   1.000
_cell.angle_alpha   90.00
_cell.angle_beta   90.00
_cell.angle_gamma   90.00
#
_symmetry.space_group_name_H-M   'P 1'
#
loop_
_entity.id
_entity.type
_entity.pdbx_description
1 polymer ?
#
loop_
_entity_poly.entity_id
_entity_poly.type
_entity_poly.pdbx_seq_one_letter_code
_entity_poly.pdbx_strand_id
1 'polypeptide(L)'
;MTDYEYILQQARKAHYSGWDDAELRKCVDMLEGLSREQLFALYSSRWMKDAKILKDEIFKRLFAEQLGKLEERIKNLSTEELIEEFRDKKSGNVSLIRSEMQERYKAGKDKADIANAFMESNKSDQKWIKAQMKDEQ
;
A
#
# COMPACT_ATOMS: atom_id res chain seq x y z
N MET A 1 -26.06 -3.70 -20.07
CA MET A 1 -25.01 -4.25 -19.20
C MET A 1 -24.40 -3.13 -18.38
N THR A 2 -24.40 -3.29 -17.05
CA THR A 2 -23.78 -2.32 -16.14
C THR A 2 -22.24 -2.44 -16.17
N ASP A 3 -21.55 -1.41 -15.72
CA ASP A 3 -20.09 -1.46 -15.61
C ASP A 3 -19.62 -2.61 -14.70
N TYR A 4 -20.35 -2.84 -13.60
CA TYR A 4 -20.10 -3.96 -12.71
C TYR A 4 -20.17 -5.31 -13.44
N GLU A 5 -21.24 -5.53 -14.18
CA GLU A 5 -21.45 -6.77 -14.93
C GLU A 5 -20.39 -6.96 -16.01
N TYR A 6 -20.01 -5.87 -16.68
CA TYR A 6 -18.97 -5.90 -17.71
C TYR A 6 -17.62 -6.32 -17.11
N ILE A 7 -17.21 -5.70 -16.01
CA ILE A 7 -15.95 -6.01 -15.36
C ILE A 7 -15.92 -7.47 -14.88
N LEU A 8 -17.03 -7.93 -14.28
CA LEU A 8 -17.14 -9.30 -13.81
C LEU A 8 -17.04 -10.28 -14.97
N GLN A 9 -17.70 -9.99 -16.08
CA GLN A 9 -17.64 -10.83 -17.29
C GLN A 9 -16.22 -10.91 -17.84
N GLN A 10 -15.51 -9.78 -17.91
CA GLN A 10 -14.13 -9.74 -18.38
C GLN A 10 -13.19 -10.51 -17.43
N ALA A 11 -13.40 -10.41 -16.13
CA ALA A 11 -12.61 -11.15 -15.15
C ALA A 11 -12.80 -12.67 -15.32
N ARG A 12 -14.02 -13.13 -15.54
CA ARG A 12 -14.33 -14.52 -15.79
C ARG A 12 -13.67 -15.04 -17.06
N LYS A 13 -13.74 -14.25 -18.13
CA LYS A 13 -13.10 -14.59 -19.41
C LYS A 13 -11.58 -14.63 -19.26
N ALA A 14 -11.00 -13.67 -18.58
CA ALA A 14 -9.57 -13.56 -18.37
C ALA A 14 -9.01 -14.69 -17.50
N HIS A 15 -9.83 -15.28 -16.64
CA HIS A 15 -9.44 -16.42 -15.82
C HIS A 15 -8.99 -17.60 -16.70
N TYR A 16 -9.59 -17.75 -17.87
CA TYR A 16 -9.29 -18.87 -18.79
C TYR A 16 -8.29 -18.51 -19.88
N SER A 17 -8.24 -17.23 -20.28
CA SER A 17 -7.43 -16.82 -21.45
C SER A 17 -6.40 -15.73 -21.13
N GLY A 18 -6.32 -15.28 -19.88
CA GLY A 18 -5.44 -14.17 -19.48
C GLY A 18 -6.03 -12.80 -19.77
N TRP A 19 -5.45 -11.77 -19.18
CA TRP A 19 -5.88 -10.38 -19.38
C TRP A 19 -5.13 -9.75 -20.55
N ASP A 20 -5.89 -9.05 -21.39
CA ASP A 20 -5.36 -8.11 -22.36
C ASP A 20 -5.12 -6.77 -21.63
N ASP A 21 -3.95 -6.16 -21.83
CA ASP A 21 -3.58 -4.90 -21.15
C ASP A 21 -4.57 -3.77 -21.41
N ALA A 22 -5.04 -3.64 -22.64
CA ALA A 22 -6.02 -2.61 -22.99
C ALA A 22 -7.35 -2.83 -22.27
N GLU A 23 -7.80 -4.07 -22.19
CA GLU A 23 -9.05 -4.43 -21.50
C GLU A 23 -8.91 -4.22 -19.99
N LEU A 24 -7.76 -4.56 -19.42
CA LEU A 24 -7.49 -4.34 -18.00
C LEU A 24 -7.57 -2.84 -17.66
N ARG A 25 -6.96 -1.98 -18.45
CA ARG A 25 -7.00 -0.53 -18.28
C ARG A 25 -8.43 0.01 -18.38
N LYS A 26 -9.20 -0.50 -19.32
CA LYS A 26 -10.60 -0.12 -19.47
C LYS A 26 -11.41 -0.47 -18.22
N CYS A 27 -11.20 -1.66 -17.66
CA CYS A 27 -11.85 -2.07 -16.43
C CYS A 27 -11.44 -1.19 -15.24
N VAL A 28 -10.16 -0.82 -15.14
CA VAL A 28 -9.69 0.10 -14.10
C VAL A 28 -10.39 1.45 -14.20
N ASP A 29 -10.52 2.00 -15.40
CA ASP A 29 -11.20 3.29 -15.64
C ASP A 29 -12.69 3.20 -15.27
N MET A 30 -13.31 2.07 -15.51
CA MET A 30 -14.73 1.86 -15.19
C MET A 30 -15.02 1.78 -13.69
N LEU A 31 -14.01 1.56 -12.85
CA LEU A 31 -14.18 1.48 -11.39
C LEU A 31 -14.76 2.76 -10.79
N GLU A 32 -14.51 3.91 -11.40
CA GLU A 32 -15.01 5.20 -10.91
C GLU A 32 -16.54 5.27 -10.86
N GLY A 33 -17.22 4.56 -11.76
CA GLY A 33 -18.67 4.53 -11.82
C GLY A 33 -19.33 3.55 -10.86
N LEU A 34 -18.57 2.78 -10.11
CA LEU A 34 -19.10 1.75 -9.23
C LEU A 34 -19.40 2.26 -7.83
N SER A 35 -20.45 1.71 -7.22
CA SER A 35 -20.76 1.95 -5.82
C SER A 35 -19.75 1.21 -4.93
N ARG A 36 -19.68 1.61 -3.65
CA ARG A 36 -18.86 0.93 -2.67
C ARG A 36 -19.22 -0.55 -2.54
N GLU A 37 -20.53 -0.86 -2.58
CA GLU A 37 -21.03 -2.24 -2.51
C GLU A 37 -20.58 -3.08 -3.71
N GLN A 38 -20.62 -2.49 -4.91
CA GLN A 38 -20.16 -3.15 -6.13
C GLN A 38 -18.65 -3.38 -6.10
N LEU A 39 -17.87 -2.39 -5.64
CA LEU A 39 -16.42 -2.53 -5.48
C LEU A 39 -16.08 -3.66 -4.52
N PHE A 40 -16.79 -3.73 -3.39
CA PHE A 40 -16.56 -4.79 -2.40
C PHE A 40 -16.92 -6.17 -2.96
N ALA A 41 -18.01 -6.27 -3.71
CA ALA A 41 -18.42 -7.52 -4.34
C ALA A 41 -17.38 -8.00 -5.36
N LEU A 42 -16.82 -7.09 -6.16
CA LEU A 42 -15.74 -7.43 -7.09
C LEU A 42 -14.49 -7.90 -6.35
N TYR A 43 -14.08 -7.15 -5.31
CA TYR A 43 -12.90 -7.48 -4.53
C TYR A 43 -12.98 -8.89 -3.94
N SER A 44 -14.18 -9.28 -3.50
CA SER A 44 -14.43 -10.59 -2.87
C SER A 44 -14.67 -11.70 -3.89
N SER A 45 -14.78 -11.38 -5.18
CA SER A 45 -15.05 -12.36 -6.23
C SER A 45 -13.86 -13.28 -6.48
N ARG A 46 -14.13 -14.57 -6.64
CA ARG A 46 -13.11 -15.56 -6.99
C ARG A 46 -12.42 -15.27 -8.33
N TRP A 47 -13.10 -14.57 -9.24
CA TRP A 47 -12.56 -14.24 -10.56
C TRP A 47 -11.48 -13.15 -10.51
N MET A 48 -11.37 -12.43 -9.40
CA MET A 48 -10.35 -11.39 -9.21
C MET A 48 -9.01 -11.93 -8.73
N LYS A 49 -8.93 -13.22 -8.45
CA LYS A 49 -7.72 -13.85 -7.91
C LYS A 49 -6.48 -13.64 -8.79
N ASP A 50 -6.67 -13.68 -10.12
CA ASP A 50 -5.59 -13.52 -11.10
C ASP A 50 -5.45 -12.10 -11.62
N ALA A 51 -6.31 -11.18 -11.17
CA ALA A 51 -6.33 -9.78 -11.60
C ALA A 51 -5.74 -8.87 -10.52
N LYS A 52 -4.47 -9.08 -10.18
CA LYS A 52 -3.81 -8.36 -9.08
C LYS A 52 -3.90 -6.85 -9.22
N ILE A 53 -3.60 -6.31 -10.40
CA ILE A 53 -3.61 -4.86 -10.65
C ILE A 53 -5.00 -4.28 -10.41
N LEU A 54 -6.03 -4.93 -10.95
CA LEU A 54 -7.41 -4.50 -10.79
C LEU A 54 -7.85 -4.62 -9.32
N LYS A 55 -7.50 -5.71 -8.66
CA LYS A 55 -7.80 -5.92 -7.25
C LYS A 55 -7.16 -4.88 -6.36
N ASP A 56 -5.90 -4.52 -6.62
CA ASP A 56 -5.18 -3.47 -5.89
C ASP A 56 -5.85 -2.09 -6.06
N GLU A 57 -6.30 -1.76 -7.26
CA GLU A 57 -7.02 -0.51 -7.51
C GLU A 57 -8.37 -0.47 -6.80
N ILE A 58 -9.09 -1.59 -6.76
CA ILE A 58 -10.34 -1.70 -6.00
C ILE A 58 -10.07 -1.50 -4.50
N PHE A 59 -9.03 -2.12 -3.98
CA PHE A 59 -8.62 -1.98 -2.59
C PHE A 59 -8.34 -0.52 -2.23
N LYS A 60 -7.59 0.19 -3.05
CA LYS A 60 -7.29 1.60 -2.85
C LYS A 60 -8.56 2.44 -2.75
N ARG A 61 -9.53 2.20 -3.63
CA ARG A 61 -10.79 2.94 -3.63
C ARG A 61 -11.67 2.63 -2.41
N LEU A 62 -11.70 1.35 -1.99
CA LEU A 62 -12.48 0.93 -0.83
C LEU A 62 -11.95 1.49 0.49
N PHE A 63 -10.64 1.56 0.61
CA PHE A 63 -9.97 1.88 1.87
C PHE A 63 -9.22 3.22 1.86
N ALA A 64 -9.45 4.05 0.82
CA ALA A 64 -8.76 5.33 0.68
C ALA A 64 -8.94 6.25 1.90
N GLU A 65 -10.15 6.33 2.45
CA GLU A 65 -10.45 7.14 3.62
C GLU A 65 -9.74 6.63 4.87
N GLN A 66 -9.82 5.32 5.11
CA GLN A 66 -9.16 4.67 6.25
C GLN A 66 -7.64 4.78 6.14
N LEU A 67 -7.12 4.61 4.93
CA LEU A 67 -5.68 4.74 4.67
C LEU A 67 -5.22 6.17 4.92
N GLY A 68 -5.98 7.17 4.47
CA GLY A 68 -5.68 8.58 4.72
C GLY A 68 -5.65 8.93 6.20
N LYS A 69 -6.62 8.43 6.97
CA LYS A 69 -6.67 8.62 8.42
C LYS A 69 -5.48 7.96 9.11
N LEU A 70 -5.10 6.78 8.66
CA LEU A 70 -3.96 6.05 9.20
C LEU A 70 -2.64 6.78 8.91
N GLU A 71 -2.46 7.26 7.69
CA GLU A 71 -1.27 8.04 7.31
C GLU A 71 -1.17 9.31 8.13
N GLU A 72 -2.29 10.02 8.35
CA GLU A 72 -2.33 11.21 9.16
C GLU A 72 -1.96 10.91 10.62
N ARG A 73 -2.50 9.82 11.18
CA ARG A 73 -2.16 9.38 12.54
C ARG A 73 -0.66 9.13 12.67
N ILE A 74 -0.07 8.43 11.70
CA ILE A 74 1.36 8.11 11.69
C ILE A 74 2.20 9.38 11.62
N LYS A 75 1.82 10.34 10.78
CA LYS A 75 2.54 11.63 10.68
C LYS A 75 2.50 12.44 11.97
N ASN A 76 1.45 12.28 12.78
CA ASN A 76 1.28 12.99 14.04
C ASN A 76 1.95 12.31 15.24
N LEU A 77 2.44 11.07 15.08
CA LEU A 77 3.17 10.40 16.15
C LEU A 77 4.53 11.05 16.39
N SER A 78 4.96 11.08 17.66
CA SER A 78 6.34 11.44 17.96
C SER A 78 7.28 10.38 17.39
N THR A 79 8.54 10.74 17.20
CA THR A 79 9.52 9.76 16.70
C THR A 79 9.68 8.58 17.66
N GLU A 80 9.62 8.83 18.96
CA GLU A 80 9.68 7.79 19.99
C GLU A 80 8.51 6.80 19.84
N GLU A 81 7.29 7.32 19.71
CA GLU A 81 6.09 6.50 19.50
C GLU A 81 6.15 5.71 18.19
N LEU A 82 6.66 6.35 17.15
CA LEU A 82 6.81 5.76 15.83
C LEU A 82 7.77 4.58 15.86
N ILE A 83 8.91 4.76 16.54
CA ILE A 83 9.92 3.69 16.70
C ILE A 83 9.36 2.54 17.54
N GLU A 84 8.60 2.85 18.59
CA GLU A 84 7.95 1.84 19.41
C GLU A 84 7.00 0.97 18.58
N GLU A 85 6.16 1.58 17.75
CA GLU A 85 5.28 0.84 16.85
C GLU A 85 6.05 0.07 15.78
N PHE A 86 7.16 0.64 15.28
CA PHE A 86 8.03 -0.03 14.30
C PHE A 86 8.61 -1.33 14.86
N ARG A 87 8.96 -1.35 16.15
CA ARG A 87 9.50 -2.52 16.83
C ARG A 87 8.42 -3.56 17.17
N ASP A 88 7.16 -3.17 17.17
CA ASP A 88 6.04 -4.06 17.44
C ASP A 88 5.72 -4.90 16.20
N LYS A 89 6.14 -6.15 16.22
CA LYS A 89 5.96 -7.08 15.11
C LYS A 89 4.50 -7.43 14.82
N LYS A 90 3.60 -7.09 15.71
CA LYS A 90 2.15 -7.33 15.54
C LYS A 90 1.45 -6.19 14.82
N SER A 91 2.13 -5.06 14.65
CA SER A 91 1.57 -3.92 13.93
C SER A 91 1.45 -4.26 12.44
N GLY A 92 0.27 -4.12 11.87
CA GLY A 92 0.04 -4.32 10.45
C GLY A 92 0.48 -3.17 9.57
N ASN A 93 1.03 -2.11 10.16
CA ASN A 93 1.31 -0.84 9.49
C ASN A 93 2.81 -0.59 9.28
N VAL A 94 3.63 -1.62 9.35
CA VAL A 94 5.09 -1.51 9.31
C VAL A 94 5.59 -0.75 8.07
N SER A 95 5.00 -0.99 6.91
CA SER A 95 5.41 -0.31 5.67
C SER A 95 5.20 1.20 5.72
N LEU A 96 4.05 1.65 6.25
CA LEU A 96 3.73 3.08 6.39
C LEU A 96 4.63 3.73 7.44
N ILE A 97 4.87 3.03 8.56
CA ILE A 97 5.73 3.50 9.64
C ILE A 97 7.17 3.66 9.12
N ARG A 98 7.66 2.65 8.40
CA ARG A 98 9.00 2.68 7.80
C ARG A 98 9.16 3.87 6.86
N SER A 99 8.19 4.11 6.00
CA SER A 99 8.21 5.23 5.06
C SER A 99 8.26 6.58 5.78
N GLU A 100 7.50 6.75 6.85
CA GLU A 100 7.51 7.98 7.66
C GLU A 100 8.85 8.17 8.36
N MET A 101 9.45 7.11 8.91
CA MET A 101 10.77 7.16 9.51
C MET A 101 11.84 7.57 8.49
N GLN A 102 11.76 7.02 7.28
CA GLN A 102 12.68 7.37 6.20
C GLN A 102 12.56 8.85 5.81
N GLU A 103 11.34 9.36 5.72
CA GLU A 103 11.11 10.78 5.41
C GLU A 103 11.65 11.71 6.49
N ARG A 104 11.43 11.36 7.77
CA ARG A 104 11.97 12.13 8.90
C ARG A 104 13.49 12.15 8.89
N TYR A 105 14.10 11.01 8.62
CA TYR A 105 15.56 10.91 8.51
C TYR A 105 16.10 11.83 7.40
N LYS A 106 15.49 11.78 6.22
CA LYS A 106 15.89 12.63 5.09
C LYS A 106 15.70 14.12 5.39
N ALA A 107 14.69 14.46 6.17
CA ALA A 107 14.43 15.83 6.60
C ALA A 107 15.36 16.29 7.73
N GLY A 108 16.22 15.42 8.24
CA GLY A 108 17.14 15.75 9.32
C GLY A 108 16.54 15.68 10.72
N LYS A 109 15.35 15.07 10.86
CA LYS A 109 14.63 14.98 12.13
C LYS A 109 14.94 13.67 12.85
N ASP A 110 15.43 13.77 14.08
CA ASP A 110 15.69 12.63 14.97
C ASP A 110 16.54 11.51 14.31
N LYS A 111 17.54 11.93 13.55
CA LYS A 111 18.37 11.02 12.74
C LYS A 111 19.02 9.90 13.53
N ALA A 112 19.58 10.21 14.70
CA ALA A 112 20.26 9.21 15.51
C ALA A 112 19.33 8.10 15.98
N ASP A 113 18.14 8.48 16.45
CA ASP A 113 17.16 7.51 16.96
C ASP A 113 16.63 6.62 15.83
N ILE A 114 16.35 7.22 14.68
CA ILE A 114 15.86 6.50 13.50
C ILE A 114 16.95 5.57 12.96
N ALA A 115 18.19 6.04 12.88
CA ALA A 115 19.33 5.23 12.45
C ALA A 115 19.50 4.00 13.34
N ASN A 116 19.43 4.17 14.65
CA ASN A 116 19.54 3.06 15.60
C ASN A 116 18.41 2.05 15.41
N ALA A 117 17.18 2.52 15.21
CA ALA A 117 16.03 1.64 14.98
C ALA A 117 16.22 0.80 13.71
N PHE A 118 16.67 1.41 12.62
CA PHE A 118 16.94 0.68 11.37
C PHE A 118 18.11 -0.29 11.49
N MET A 119 19.15 0.06 12.23
CA MET A 119 20.30 -0.83 12.44
C MET A 119 19.91 -2.08 13.25
N GLU A 120 18.89 -1.99 14.08
CA GLU A 120 18.37 -3.11 14.88
C GLU A 120 17.30 -3.92 14.11
N SER A 121 16.92 -3.49 12.92
CA SER A 121 15.88 -4.10 12.11
C SER A 121 16.44 -5.16 11.14
N ASN A 122 15.72 -5.45 10.07
CA ASN A 122 16.11 -6.43 9.06
C ASN A 122 17.27 -5.94 8.17
N LYS A 123 17.81 -6.84 7.35
CA LYS A 123 18.94 -6.52 6.46
C LYS A 123 18.64 -5.40 5.46
N SER A 124 17.40 -5.34 4.97
CA SER A 124 16.99 -4.31 4.03
C SER A 124 17.05 -2.92 4.67
N ASP A 125 16.54 -2.79 5.89
CA ASP A 125 16.57 -1.53 6.64
C ASP A 125 17.99 -1.11 6.98
N GLN A 126 18.83 -2.07 7.41
CA GLN A 126 20.24 -1.83 7.69
C GLN A 126 20.97 -1.31 6.45
N LYS A 127 20.70 -1.92 5.31
CA LYS A 127 21.30 -1.51 4.03
C LYS A 127 20.89 -0.09 3.66
N TRP A 128 19.61 0.22 3.81
CA TRP A 128 19.09 1.54 3.49
C TRP A 128 19.75 2.62 4.35
N ILE A 129 19.79 2.43 5.67
CA ILE A 129 20.36 3.44 6.58
C ILE A 129 21.87 3.61 6.38
N LYS A 130 22.58 2.54 6.14
CA LYS A 130 24.02 2.60 5.85
C LYS A 130 24.31 3.41 4.59
N ALA A 131 23.48 3.24 3.55
CA ALA A 131 23.58 4.01 2.32
C ALA A 131 23.33 5.50 2.56
N GLN A 132 22.34 5.85 3.40
CA GLN A 132 22.06 7.24 3.75
C GLN A 132 23.22 7.86 4.53
N MET A 133 23.78 7.15 5.51
CA MET A 133 24.93 7.63 6.30
C MET A 133 26.17 7.83 5.45
N LYS A 134 26.39 6.97 4.47
CA LYS A 134 27.51 7.08 3.54
C LYS A 134 27.42 8.34 2.68
N ASP A 135 26.21 8.67 2.22
CA ASP A 135 25.97 9.84 1.37
C ASP A 135 26.18 11.16 2.13
N GLU A 136 26.15 11.12 3.46
CA GLU A 136 26.33 12.29 4.34
C GLU A 136 27.79 12.61 4.64
N GLN A 137 28.70 11.73 4.25
CA GLN A 137 30.15 11.92 4.52
C GLN A 137 30.85 12.73 3.44
#